data_aea11734387ec051ef7a38939e205a99
#
_entry.id   aea11734387ec051ef7a38939e205a99
#
_cell.length_a   1.000
_cell.length_b   1.000
_cell.length_c   1.000
_cell.angle_alpha   90.00
_cell.angle_beta   90.00
_cell.angle_gamma   90.00
#
_symmetry.space_group_name_H-M   'P 1'
#
loop_
_entity.id
_entity.type
_entity.pdbx_description
1 polymer ?
#
loop_
_entity_poly.entity_id
_entity_poly.type
_entity_poly.pdbx_seq_one_letter_code
_entity_poly.pdbx_strand_id
1 'polypeptide(L)'
;GYSFYVMKGKCQLTVHPKSKAKMKSRLKELTSRSNGWGYAKRKHKLKEYIRGWIGYYHLVNMKRLLIETDEWLRRRIRMCIWKAWKKSKTKVANLIKCGINKYKAYEWGNTRKGYWRIADSYILHRAITNDNLRKAGYATLMGEYLEWHPK
;
A
#
# COMPACT_ATOMS: atom_id res chain seq x y z
N GLY A 1 17.80 3.70 -12.08
CA GLY A 1 18.63 2.60 -12.48
C GLY A 1 19.17 1.75 -11.35
N TYR A 2 19.87 0.74 -11.78
CA TYR A 2 20.61 -0.12 -10.86
C TYR A 2 21.82 0.61 -10.30
N SER A 3 22.27 0.17 -9.15
CA SER A 3 23.54 0.56 -8.55
C SER A 3 24.26 -0.70 -8.08
N PHE A 4 25.48 -0.54 -7.59
CA PHE A 4 26.30 -1.66 -7.13
C PHE A 4 26.90 -1.34 -5.77
N TYR A 5 27.09 -2.38 -4.95
CA TYR A 5 27.84 -2.30 -3.71
C TYR A 5 28.67 -3.58 -3.54
N VAL A 6 29.70 -3.49 -2.74
CA VAL A 6 30.58 -4.64 -2.47
C VAL A 6 30.33 -5.13 -1.05
N MET A 7 30.03 -6.42 -0.91
CA MET A 7 29.85 -7.08 0.37
C MET A 7 30.54 -8.42 0.35
N LYS A 8 31.41 -8.66 1.34
CA LYS A 8 32.22 -9.89 1.43
C LYS A 8 33.01 -10.19 0.16
N GLY A 9 33.59 -9.15 -0.46
CA GLY A 9 34.37 -9.27 -1.67
C GLY A 9 33.60 -9.53 -2.96
N LYS A 10 32.25 -9.55 -2.89
CA LYS A 10 31.38 -9.74 -4.05
C LYS A 10 30.63 -8.46 -4.40
N CYS A 11 30.57 -8.15 -5.68
CA CYS A 11 29.78 -7.04 -6.19
C CYS A 11 28.30 -7.46 -6.20
N GLN A 12 27.44 -6.67 -5.56
CA GLN A 12 26.00 -6.90 -5.47
C GLN A 12 25.25 -5.80 -6.21
N LEU A 13 24.16 -6.19 -6.88
CA LEU A 13 23.23 -5.23 -7.47
C LEU A 13 22.36 -4.62 -6.37
N THR A 14 22.09 -3.35 -6.50
CA THR A 14 21.13 -2.65 -5.63
C THR A 14 20.37 -1.61 -6.45
N VAL A 15 19.26 -1.12 -5.91
CA VAL A 15 18.49 -0.05 -6.53
C VAL A 15 19.12 1.29 -6.14
N HIS A 16 19.38 2.14 -7.12
CA HIS A 16 19.93 3.46 -6.85
C HIS A 16 18.95 4.27 -5.96
N PRO A 17 19.46 5.04 -4.96
CA PRO A 17 18.59 5.84 -4.09
C PRO A 17 17.62 6.75 -4.81
N LYS A 18 18.02 7.36 -5.94
CA LYS A 18 17.13 8.17 -6.77
C LYS A 18 15.98 7.36 -7.36
N SER A 19 16.23 6.11 -7.72
CA SER A 19 15.21 5.21 -8.26
C SER A 19 14.21 4.79 -7.18
N LYS A 20 14.67 4.57 -5.95
CA LYS A 20 13.81 4.30 -4.79
C LYS A 20 12.90 5.48 -4.50
N ALA A 21 13.46 6.69 -4.48
CA ALA A 21 12.72 7.93 -4.24
C ALA A 21 11.68 8.17 -5.32
N LYS A 22 12.03 7.95 -6.57
CA LYS A 22 11.11 8.08 -7.72
C LYS A 22 9.96 7.08 -7.62
N MET A 23 10.24 5.84 -7.28
CA MET A 23 9.24 4.80 -7.08
C MET A 23 8.24 5.21 -5.98
N LYS A 24 8.76 5.62 -4.82
CA LYS A 24 7.93 6.04 -3.69
C LYS A 24 7.08 7.26 -4.04
N SER A 25 7.66 8.24 -4.75
CA SER A 25 6.94 9.43 -5.23
C SER A 25 5.80 9.04 -6.18
N ARG A 26 6.06 8.12 -7.10
CA ARG A 26 5.03 7.65 -8.04
C ARG A 26 3.91 6.90 -7.35
N LEU A 27 4.24 6.01 -6.40
CA LEU A 27 3.23 5.32 -5.60
C LEU A 27 2.38 6.30 -4.78
N LYS A 28 2.99 7.38 -4.29
CA LYS A 28 2.28 8.45 -3.58
C LYS A 28 1.27 9.14 -4.50
N GLU A 29 1.64 9.45 -5.74
CA GLU A 29 0.72 10.02 -6.72
C GLU A 29 -0.45 9.07 -7.02
N LEU A 30 -0.17 7.79 -7.22
CA LEU A 30 -1.18 6.77 -7.54
C LEU A 30 -2.14 6.52 -6.36
N THR A 31 -1.74 6.86 -5.16
CA THR A 31 -2.55 6.74 -3.94
C THR A 31 -2.91 8.10 -3.35
N SER A 32 -2.98 9.14 -4.18
CA SER A 32 -3.44 10.45 -3.74
C SER A 32 -4.94 10.41 -3.47
N ARG A 33 -5.33 10.88 -2.30
CA ARG A 33 -6.76 11.00 -1.94
C ARG A 33 -7.47 12.10 -2.71
N SER A 34 -6.73 12.92 -3.46
CA SER A 34 -7.25 14.08 -4.19
C SER A 34 -7.28 13.91 -5.70
N ASN A 35 -6.91 12.72 -6.23
CA ASN A 35 -6.88 12.51 -7.68
C ASN A 35 -8.23 12.12 -8.30
N GLY A 36 -9.27 11.94 -7.49
CA GLY A 36 -10.60 11.64 -7.97
C GLY A 36 -10.82 10.22 -8.50
N TRP A 37 -9.84 9.33 -8.35
CA TRP A 37 -9.95 7.97 -8.86
C TRP A 37 -10.83 7.09 -7.98
N GLY A 38 -11.64 6.24 -8.62
CA GLY A 38 -12.36 5.16 -7.95
C GLY A 38 -11.45 3.95 -7.69
N TYR A 39 -12.00 2.95 -7.00
CA TYR A 39 -11.24 1.75 -6.62
C TYR A 39 -10.64 1.00 -7.82
N ALA A 40 -11.43 0.76 -8.86
CA ALA A 40 -11.00 -0.02 -10.02
C ALA A 40 -9.82 0.63 -10.74
N LYS A 41 -9.88 1.93 -10.97
CA LYS A 41 -8.80 2.68 -11.63
C LYS A 41 -7.53 2.67 -10.80
N ARG A 42 -7.65 2.89 -9.49
CA ARG A 42 -6.50 2.88 -8.59
C ARG A 42 -5.82 1.51 -8.55
N LYS A 43 -6.60 0.43 -8.43
CA LYS A 43 -6.06 -0.94 -8.45
C LYS A 43 -5.32 -1.23 -9.74
N HIS A 44 -5.90 -0.85 -10.88
CA HIS A 44 -5.30 -1.06 -12.19
C HIS A 44 -3.98 -0.29 -12.35
N LYS A 45 -3.97 0.99 -11.99
CA LYS A 45 -2.77 1.84 -12.09
C LYS A 45 -1.66 1.38 -11.17
N LEU A 46 -2.00 0.96 -9.95
CA LEU A 46 -1.03 0.41 -9.00
C LEU A 46 -0.42 -0.89 -9.53
N LYS A 47 -1.25 -1.80 -10.00
CA LYS A 47 -0.80 -3.09 -10.54
C LYS A 47 0.14 -2.91 -11.73
N GLU A 48 -0.25 -2.06 -12.68
CA GLU A 48 0.54 -1.74 -13.86
C GLU A 48 1.93 -1.20 -13.48
N TYR A 49 1.96 -0.22 -12.59
CA TYR A 49 3.22 0.38 -12.15
C TYR A 49 4.11 -0.61 -11.38
N ILE A 50 3.53 -1.32 -10.41
CA ILE A 50 4.26 -2.26 -9.56
C ILE A 50 4.85 -3.41 -10.39
N ARG A 51 4.07 -3.98 -11.31
CA ARG A 51 4.55 -5.05 -12.19
C ARG A 51 5.70 -4.57 -13.08
N GLY A 52 5.60 -3.39 -13.64
CA GLY A 52 6.67 -2.81 -14.48
C GLY A 52 7.94 -2.56 -13.68
N TRP A 53 7.82 -1.97 -12.49
CA TRP A 53 8.96 -1.66 -11.64
C TRP A 53 9.67 -2.92 -11.15
N ILE A 54 8.93 -3.89 -10.65
CA ILE A 54 9.47 -5.18 -10.18
C ILE A 54 10.08 -5.96 -11.35
N GLY A 55 9.42 -5.97 -12.51
CA GLY A 55 9.95 -6.62 -13.71
C GLY A 55 11.33 -6.08 -14.11
N TYR A 56 11.53 -4.77 -13.93
CA TYR A 56 12.82 -4.14 -14.20
C TYR A 56 13.89 -4.46 -13.14
N TYR A 57 13.51 -4.46 -11.86
CA TYR A 57 14.46 -4.57 -10.74
C TYR A 57 14.52 -5.95 -10.06
N HIS A 58 13.85 -6.97 -10.59
CA HIS A 58 13.70 -8.27 -9.91
C HIS A 58 15.00 -9.00 -9.60
N LEU A 59 16.11 -8.66 -10.27
CA LEU A 59 17.42 -9.26 -10.00
C LEU A 59 18.05 -8.78 -8.69
N VAL A 60 17.57 -7.68 -8.14
CA VAL A 60 18.08 -7.13 -6.88
C VAL A 60 17.49 -7.90 -5.69
N ASN A 61 18.33 -8.24 -4.71
CA ASN A 61 17.84 -8.75 -3.43
C ASN A 61 17.42 -7.56 -2.57
N MET A 62 16.12 -7.30 -2.51
CA MET A 62 15.56 -6.10 -1.89
C MET A 62 14.34 -6.37 -1.02
N LYS A 63 14.24 -7.58 -0.45
CA LYS A 63 13.06 -8.00 0.33
C LYS A 63 12.67 -7.01 1.43
N ARG A 64 13.66 -6.55 2.20
CA ARG A 64 13.42 -5.58 3.28
C ARG A 64 12.83 -4.28 2.75
N LEU A 65 13.39 -3.74 1.67
CA LEU A 65 12.87 -2.53 1.03
C LEU A 65 11.41 -2.73 0.60
N LEU A 66 11.11 -3.87 -0.01
CA LEU A 66 9.77 -4.17 -0.51
C LEU A 66 8.76 -4.33 0.64
N ILE A 67 9.13 -5.01 1.71
CA ILE A 67 8.28 -5.18 2.89
C ILE A 67 7.94 -3.81 3.51
N GLU A 68 8.93 -2.98 3.74
CA GLU A 68 8.76 -1.66 4.33
C GLU A 68 7.91 -0.74 3.43
N THR A 69 8.16 -0.79 2.13
CA THR A 69 7.41 0.01 1.16
C THR A 69 5.96 -0.46 1.07
N ASP A 70 5.72 -1.78 1.11
CA ASP A 70 4.36 -2.34 1.10
C ASP A 70 3.56 -1.94 2.34
N GLU A 71 4.18 -1.90 3.52
CA GLU A 71 3.52 -1.42 4.74
C GLU A 71 3.05 0.03 4.58
N TRP A 72 3.93 0.87 4.09
CA TRP A 72 3.61 2.27 3.81
C TRP A 72 2.52 2.39 2.72
N LEU A 73 2.62 1.61 1.65
CA LEU A 73 1.66 1.62 0.55
C LEU A 73 0.27 1.21 1.04
N ARG A 74 0.16 0.17 1.86
CA ARG A 74 -1.12 -0.27 2.42
C ARG A 74 -1.75 0.82 3.28
N ARG A 75 -0.97 1.55 4.06
CA ARG A 75 -1.47 2.71 4.80
C ARG A 75 -2.02 3.78 3.86
N ARG A 76 -1.33 4.04 2.76
CA ARG A 76 -1.80 4.96 1.70
C ARG A 76 -3.14 4.51 1.12
N ILE A 77 -3.26 3.23 0.83
CA ILE A 77 -4.49 2.65 0.27
C ILE A 77 -5.65 2.76 1.29
N ARG A 78 -5.41 2.44 2.55
CA ARG A 78 -6.41 2.58 3.62
C ARG A 78 -6.88 4.02 3.76
N MET A 79 -5.97 4.96 3.64
CA MET A 79 -6.30 6.40 3.65
C MET A 79 -7.27 6.74 2.51
N CYS A 80 -7.02 6.24 1.31
CA CYS A 80 -7.91 6.47 0.16
C CYS A 80 -9.29 5.85 0.36
N ILE A 81 -9.34 4.64 0.91
CA ILE A 81 -10.60 3.94 1.21
C ILE A 81 -11.39 4.72 2.27
N TRP A 82 -10.73 5.14 3.34
CA TRP A 82 -11.34 5.94 4.41
C TRP A 82 -11.95 7.23 3.86
N LYS A 83 -11.21 7.93 3.01
CA LYS A 83 -11.71 9.14 2.36
C LYS A 83 -12.91 8.85 1.45
N ALA A 84 -12.87 7.72 0.71
CA ALA A 84 -13.97 7.33 -0.18
C ALA A 84 -15.27 7.08 0.57
N TRP A 85 -15.20 6.69 1.84
CA TRP A 85 -16.40 6.51 2.68
C TRP A 85 -17.03 7.83 3.11
N LYS A 86 -16.40 8.94 2.88
CA LYS A 86 -16.84 10.34 3.04
C LYS A 86 -17.52 10.68 4.37
N LYS A 87 -18.80 10.29 4.54
CA LYS A 87 -19.65 10.68 5.67
C LYS A 87 -19.49 9.74 6.85
N SER A 88 -19.65 10.26 8.07
CA SER A 88 -19.62 9.46 9.29
C SER A 88 -20.56 8.27 9.25
N LYS A 89 -21.77 8.44 8.74
CA LYS A 89 -22.76 7.37 8.59
C LYS A 89 -22.23 6.22 7.73
N THR A 90 -21.61 6.54 6.61
CA THR A 90 -21.02 5.54 5.69
C THR A 90 -19.84 4.84 6.36
N LYS A 91 -18.98 5.59 7.04
CA LYS A 91 -17.84 5.05 7.78
C LYS A 91 -18.29 4.06 8.85
N VAL A 92 -19.28 4.42 9.64
CA VAL A 92 -19.87 3.54 10.68
C VAL A 92 -20.41 2.25 10.04
N ALA A 93 -21.23 2.38 8.99
CA ALA A 93 -21.84 1.24 8.32
C ALA A 93 -20.77 0.29 7.76
N ASN A 94 -19.74 0.82 7.10
CA ASN A 94 -18.66 0.02 6.54
C ASN A 94 -17.78 -0.64 7.60
N LEU A 95 -17.50 0.04 8.71
CA LEU A 95 -16.78 -0.55 9.84
C LEU A 95 -17.54 -1.74 10.41
N ILE A 96 -18.86 -1.62 10.57
CA ILE A 96 -19.72 -2.72 11.06
C ILE A 96 -19.67 -3.89 10.07
N LYS A 97 -19.78 -3.64 8.77
CA LYS A 97 -19.67 -4.66 7.73
C LYS A 97 -18.33 -5.41 7.78
N CYS A 98 -17.28 -4.70 8.16
CA CYS A 98 -15.94 -5.28 8.31
C CYS A 98 -15.74 -6.03 9.63
N GLY A 99 -16.78 -6.16 10.44
CA GLY A 99 -16.72 -6.91 11.70
C GLY A 99 -16.33 -6.10 12.93
N ILE A 100 -16.34 -4.77 12.83
CA ILE A 100 -16.04 -3.90 13.97
C ILE A 100 -17.27 -3.78 14.86
N ASN A 101 -17.07 -3.86 16.18
CA ASN A 101 -18.11 -3.69 17.19
C ASN A 101 -18.85 -2.36 16.97
N LYS A 102 -20.17 -2.37 17.14
CA LYS A 102 -21.04 -1.19 16.92
C LYS A 102 -20.56 0.06 17.67
N TYR A 103 -20.19 -0.07 18.93
CA TYR A 103 -19.73 1.07 19.75
C TYR A 103 -18.42 1.64 19.20
N LYS A 104 -17.47 0.78 18.85
CA LYS A 104 -16.21 1.19 18.25
C LYS A 104 -16.41 1.78 16.87
N ALA A 105 -17.33 1.23 16.09
CA ALA A 105 -17.65 1.77 14.76
C ALA A 105 -18.19 3.20 14.86
N TYR A 106 -19.08 3.48 15.79
CA TYR A 106 -19.60 4.84 16.03
C TYR A 106 -18.50 5.78 16.51
N GLU A 107 -17.67 5.33 17.46
CA GLU A 107 -16.55 6.12 17.99
C GLU A 107 -15.59 6.54 16.87
N TRP A 108 -15.13 5.58 16.08
CA TRP A 108 -14.15 5.83 15.03
C TRP A 108 -14.76 6.47 13.77
N GLY A 109 -15.97 6.12 13.42
CA GLY A 109 -16.66 6.71 12.27
C GLY A 109 -16.94 8.21 12.44
N ASN A 110 -17.05 8.68 13.68
CA ASN A 110 -17.29 10.08 14.02
C ASN A 110 -16.00 10.82 14.44
N THR A 111 -14.84 10.20 14.25
CA THR A 111 -13.55 10.81 14.62
C THR A 111 -13.26 12.07 13.81
N ARG A 112 -12.59 13.03 14.45
CA ARG A 112 -12.05 14.24 13.80
C ARG A 112 -10.58 14.12 13.45
N LYS A 113 -9.96 12.96 13.70
CA LYS A 113 -8.56 12.70 13.36
C LYS A 113 -8.38 12.67 11.84
N GLY A 114 -7.22 13.15 11.37
CA GLY A 114 -6.93 13.22 9.94
C GLY A 114 -6.85 11.84 9.26
N TYR A 115 -7.03 11.82 7.97
CA TYR A 115 -7.06 10.60 7.15
C TYR A 115 -5.80 9.74 7.30
N TRP A 116 -4.63 10.38 7.29
CA TRP A 116 -3.36 9.67 7.40
C TRP A 116 -3.17 8.99 8.76
N ARG A 117 -3.60 9.67 9.81
CA ARG A 117 -3.54 9.13 11.17
C ARG A 117 -4.47 7.93 11.33
N ILE A 118 -5.72 8.05 10.85
CA ILE A 118 -6.71 6.97 10.92
C ILE A 118 -6.27 5.78 10.07
N ALA A 119 -5.62 6.00 8.94
CA ALA A 119 -5.13 4.94 8.06
C ALA A 119 -4.19 3.96 8.78
N ASP A 120 -3.46 4.43 9.80
CA ASP A 120 -2.56 3.60 10.60
C ASP A 120 -3.15 3.15 11.93
N SER A 121 -4.43 3.43 12.18
CA SER A 121 -5.09 3.05 13.43
C SER A 121 -5.35 1.54 13.49
N TYR A 122 -5.42 1.00 14.71
CA TYR A 122 -5.75 -0.41 14.90
C TYR A 122 -7.13 -0.76 14.33
N ILE A 123 -8.07 0.21 14.32
CA ILE A 123 -9.40 0.01 13.78
C ILE A 123 -9.34 -0.27 12.27
N LEU A 124 -8.59 0.52 11.50
CA LEU A 124 -8.45 0.28 10.05
C LEU A 124 -7.63 -0.96 9.75
N HIS A 125 -6.63 -1.30 10.56
CA HIS A 125 -5.90 -2.56 10.41
C HIS A 125 -6.81 -3.77 10.62
N ARG A 126 -7.78 -3.68 11.52
CA ARG A 126 -8.77 -4.75 11.77
C ARG A 126 -9.88 -4.78 10.73
N ALA A 127 -10.37 -3.63 10.31
CA ALA A 127 -11.45 -3.52 9.33
C ALA A 127 -10.98 -3.84 7.91
N ILE A 128 -9.83 -3.30 7.53
CA ILE A 128 -9.23 -3.46 6.21
C ILE A 128 -7.89 -4.15 6.39
N THR A 129 -7.93 -5.48 6.52
CA THR A 129 -6.73 -6.28 6.75
C THR A 129 -5.87 -6.36 5.49
N ASN A 130 -4.60 -6.74 5.65
CA ASN A 130 -3.72 -7.01 4.52
C ASN A 130 -4.32 -8.07 3.59
N ASP A 131 -4.92 -9.10 4.17
CA ASP A 131 -5.57 -10.17 3.41
C ASP A 131 -6.78 -9.66 2.60
N ASN A 132 -7.60 -8.81 3.20
CA ASN A 132 -8.74 -8.19 2.52
C ASN A 132 -8.29 -7.32 1.35
N LEU A 133 -7.21 -6.56 1.51
CA LEU A 133 -6.65 -5.77 0.42
C LEU A 133 -6.17 -6.64 -0.73
N ARG A 134 -5.49 -7.75 -0.41
CA ARG A 134 -5.04 -8.73 -1.40
C ARG A 134 -6.22 -9.33 -2.15
N LYS A 135 -7.24 -9.79 -1.44
CA LYS A 135 -8.47 -10.37 -2.02
C LYS A 135 -9.22 -9.37 -2.89
N ALA A 136 -9.18 -8.10 -2.51
CA ALA A 136 -9.82 -7.03 -3.29
C ALA A 136 -9.07 -6.70 -4.59
N GLY A 137 -7.86 -7.22 -4.77
CA GLY A 137 -7.09 -7.04 -6.00
C GLY A 137 -6.01 -5.98 -5.94
N TYR A 138 -5.65 -5.48 -4.76
CA TYR A 138 -4.53 -4.55 -4.62
C TYR A 138 -3.20 -5.31 -4.69
N ALA A 139 -2.36 -4.95 -5.68
CA ALA A 139 -1.05 -5.53 -5.84
C ALA A 139 -0.09 -5.04 -4.75
N THR A 140 0.89 -5.87 -4.42
CA THR A 140 2.00 -5.50 -3.54
C THR A 140 3.32 -5.69 -4.27
N LEU A 141 4.33 -4.93 -3.86
CA LEU A 141 5.68 -5.06 -4.41
C LEU A 141 6.24 -6.45 -4.10
N MET A 142 6.07 -6.91 -2.87
CA MET A 142 6.55 -8.22 -2.45
C MET A 142 5.84 -9.36 -3.18
N GLY A 143 4.53 -9.25 -3.39
CA GLY A 143 3.74 -10.23 -4.13
C GLY A 143 4.23 -10.42 -5.56
N GLU A 144 4.47 -9.33 -6.28
CA GLU A 144 5.01 -9.38 -7.65
C GLU A 144 6.47 -9.88 -7.66
N TYR A 145 7.27 -9.50 -6.68
CA TYR A 145 8.66 -9.95 -6.56
C TYR A 145 8.75 -11.47 -6.36
N LEU A 146 7.86 -12.03 -5.54
CA LEU A 146 7.83 -13.48 -5.29
C LEU A 146 7.42 -14.30 -6.53
N GLU A 147 6.71 -13.72 -7.46
CA GLU A 147 6.41 -14.38 -8.74
C GLU A 147 7.68 -14.60 -9.58
N TRP A 148 8.66 -13.69 -9.48
CA TRP A 148 9.97 -13.83 -10.13
C TRP A 148 10.91 -14.80 -9.40
N HIS A 149 10.66 -15.04 -8.11
CA HIS A 149 11.50 -15.86 -7.26
C HIS A 149 10.65 -16.93 -6.54
N PRO A 150 9.97 -17.81 -7.27
CA PRO A 150 9.17 -18.87 -6.64
C PRO A 150 10.08 -19.81 -5.85
N LYS A 151 9.54 -20.34 -4.73
CA LYS A 151 10.26 -21.33 -3.94
C LYS A 151 10.30 -22.68 -4.64
#